data_3438234bc0679ab34c6755adca1b5a2d
#
_entry.id   3438234bc0679ab34c6755adca1b5a2d
#
_cell.length_a   1.000
_cell.length_b   1.000
_cell.length_c   1.000
_cell.angle_alpha   90.00
_cell.angle_beta   90.00
_cell.angle_gamma   90.00
#
_symmetry.space_group_name_H-M   'P 1'
#
loop_
_entity.id
_entity.type
_entity.pdbx_description
1 polymer ?
#
loop_
_entity_poly.entity_id
_entity_poly.type
_entity_poly.pdbx_seq_one_letter_code
_entity_poly.pdbx_strand_id
1 'polypeptide(L)'
;MNLPVQYTPGSGLNSFASKPDEFLHGADTPSNYLDRCLDSINAQEPEVKAWVTTRLDAVRTEAAAADQRYASGTPLSPVDGIPIGIKDVIQTRDMPTKFGSPIFDNNETGFDSASVDALRRAGALIVGKTVTTEFAFVKPGPTRNPFDTTKTPGGSSSGSSAAVGAGMVPAALGNQVVGSIIRPAAFCGNYAIKPTLGALHMGEGLGLSQLHLGVHAASLHDMWTVASEIAGRAGGDPGFPGLYGPKTLGPKAQP
;
A
#
# COMPACT_ATOMS: atom_id res chain seq x y z
N MET A 1 -32.79 6.95 -13.44
CA MET A 1 -31.94 7.46 -12.34
C MET A 1 -31.40 6.26 -11.64
N ASN A 2 -30.08 5.98 -11.76
CA ASN A 2 -29.45 4.96 -10.94
C ASN A 2 -29.40 5.50 -9.51
N LEU A 3 -29.97 4.78 -8.57
CA LEU A 3 -29.84 5.09 -7.16
C LEU A 3 -28.32 5.10 -6.83
N PRO A 4 -27.83 6.06 -6.02
CA PRO A 4 -26.44 6.03 -5.60
C PRO A 4 -26.16 4.69 -4.93
N VAL A 5 -25.04 4.04 -5.32
CA VAL A 5 -24.58 2.81 -4.68
C VAL A 5 -24.48 3.11 -3.18
N GLN A 6 -25.26 2.38 -2.37
CA GLN A 6 -25.25 2.59 -0.93
C GLN A 6 -23.88 2.15 -0.42
N TYR A 7 -23.07 3.10 0.02
CA TYR A 7 -21.77 2.82 0.61
C TYR A 7 -21.95 1.98 1.88
N THR A 8 -21.36 0.80 1.86
CA THR A 8 -21.25 -0.06 3.05
C THR A 8 -19.78 -0.08 3.46
N PRO A 9 -19.40 0.50 4.60
CA PRO A 9 -18.02 0.52 5.06
C PRO A 9 -17.41 -0.87 5.07
N GLY A 10 -16.21 -1.03 4.47
CA GLY A 10 -15.50 -2.30 4.42
C GLY A 10 -15.99 -3.32 3.39
N SER A 11 -17.11 -3.07 2.69
CA SER A 11 -17.55 -3.96 1.60
C SER A 11 -16.63 -3.82 0.40
N GLY A 12 -16.16 -4.95 -0.14
CA GLY A 12 -15.26 -5.00 -1.29
C GLY A 12 -13.77 -4.83 -0.95
N LEU A 13 -13.42 -4.55 0.30
CA LEU A 13 -12.02 -4.51 0.73
C LEU A 13 -11.42 -5.92 0.84
N ASN A 14 -10.20 -6.09 0.36
CA ASN A 14 -9.49 -7.36 0.28
C ASN A 14 -8.47 -7.50 1.43
N SER A 15 -8.95 -7.75 2.67
CA SER A 15 -8.08 -7.91 3.84
C SER A 15 -7.22 -9.18 3.77
N PHE A 16 -5.98 -9.08 4.27
CA PHE A 16 -5.08 -10.22 4.41
C PHE A 16 -4.99 -10.78 5.84
N ALA A 17 -5.83 -10.32 6.76
CA ALA A 17 -5.72 -10.66 8.18
C ALA A 17 -5.73 -12.18 8.47
N SER A 18 -6.43 -12.98 7.68
CA SER A 18 -6.46 -14.45 7.80
C SER A 18 -5.45 -15.16 6.88
N LYS A 19 -4.84 -14.46 5.93
CA LYS A 19 -4.05 -15.09 4.87
C LYS A 19 -2.79 -15.80 5.35
N PRO A 20 -1.98 -15.26 6.28
CA PRO A 20 -0.82 -15.99 6.78
C PRO A 20 -1.17 -17.35 7.36
N ASP A 21 -2.27 -17.45 8.11
CA ASP A 21 -2.75 -18.72 8.67
C ASP A 21 -3.28 -19.66 7.56
N GLU A 22 -4.05 -19.14 6.60
CA GLU A 22 -4.52 -19.91 5.44
C GLU A 22 -3.35 -20.47 4.62
N PHE A 23 -2.28 -19.67 4.40
CA PHE A 23 -1.09 -20.10 3.69
C PHE A 23 -0.32 -21.19 4.45
N LEU A 24 -0.14 -21.04 5.76
CA LEU A 24 0.53 -22.02 6.62
C LEU A 24 -0.21 -23.37 6.64
N HIS A 25 -1.52 -23.36 6.58
CA HIS A 25 -2.34 -24.57 6.61
C HIS A 25 -2.70 -25.11 5.22
N GLY A 26 -2.21 -24.48 4.13
CA GLY A 26 -2.46 -24.91 2.76
C GLY A 26 -3.91 -24.70 2.28
N ALA A 27 -4.70 -23.88 2.97
CA ALA A 27 -6.04 -23.52 2.53
C ALA A 27 -6.04 -22.50 1.39
N ASP A 28 -4.97 -21.74 1.26
CA ASP A 28 -4.71 -20.78 0.18
C ASP A 28 -3.18 -20.72 -0.07
N THR A 29 -2.75 -19.94 -1.08
CA THR A 29 -1.33 -19.69 -1.34
C THR A 29 -1.09 -18.21 -1.68
N PRO A 30 0.13 -17.67 -1.42
CA PRO A 30 0.55 -16.36 -1.90
C PRO A 30 0.29 -16.14 -3.40
N SER A 31 0.60 -17.12 -4.26
CA SER A 31 0.35 -17.04 -5.70
C SER A 31 -1.14 -16.92 -6.02
N ASN A 32 -2.00 -17.75 -5.43
CA ASN A 32 -3.44 -17.68 -5.64
C ASN A 32 -4.04 -16.37 -5.13
N TYR A 33 -3.54 -15.87 -3.99
CA TYR A 33 -3.99 -14.58 -3.44
C TYR A 33 -3.55 -13.40 -4.34
N LEU A 34 -2.31 -13.44 -4.83
CA LEU A 34 -1.82 -12.47 -5.81
C LEU A 34 -2.68 -12.49 -7.08
N ASP A 35 -2.97 -13.67 -7.65
CA ASP A 35 -3.78 -13.77 -8.87
C ASP A 35 -5.15 -13.14 -8.71
N ARG A 36 -5.84 -13.34 -7.58
CA ARG A 36 -7.11 -12.65 -7.29
C ARG A 36 -6.95 -11.12 -7.22
N CYS A 37 -5.84 -10.63 -6.66
CA CYS A 37 -5.52 -9.20 -6.68
C CYS A 37 -5.29 -8.68 -8.10
N LEU A 38 -4.56 -9.43 -8.93
CA LEU A 38 -4.30 -9.07 -10.32
C LEU A 38 -5.58 -9.11 -11.18
N ASP A 39 -6.48 -10.05 -10.94
CA ASP A 39 -7.80 -10.09 -11.58
C ASP A 39 -8.62 -8.86 -11.21
N SER A 40 -8.60 -8.45 -9.94
CA SER A 40 -9.25 -7.22 -9.48
C SER A 40 -8.63 -5.97 -10.12
N ILE A 41 -7.30 -5.91 -10.23
CA ILE A 41 -6.60 -4.83 -10.96
C ILE A 41 -7.06 -4.80 -12.41
N ASN A 42 -6.99 -5.93 -13.13
CA ASN A 42 -7.36 -6.00 -14.54
C ASN A 42 -8.81 -5.56 -14.80
N ALA A 43 -9.72 -5.93 -13.91
CA ALA A 43 -11.13 -5.58 -14.03
C ALA A 43 -11.43 -4.09 -13.79
N GLN A 44 -10.72 -3.43 -12.87
CA GLN A 44 -11.08 -2.11 -12.36
C GLN A 44 -10.13 -0.99 -12.83
N GLU A 45 -8.86 -1.30 -13.17
CA GLU A 45 -7.86 -0.29 -13.54
C GLU A 45 -8.25 0.56 -14.75
N PRO A 46 -8.97 0.05 -15.78
CA PRO A 46 -9.41 0.88 -16.90
C PRO A 46 -10.25 2.10 -16.48
N GLU A 47 -11.04 1.95 -15.41
CA GLU A 47 -11.90 3.01 -14.88
C GLU A 47 -11.26 3.77 -13.72
N VAL A 48 -10.63 3.06 -12.77
CA VAL A 48 -10.10 3.65 -11.52
C VAL A 48 -8.77 4.36 -11.73
N LYS A 49 -7.89 3.84 -12.58
CA LYS A 49 -6.58 4.42 -12.93
C LYS A 49 -5.71 4.71 -11.70
N ALA A 50 -5.55 3.67 -10.89
CA ALA A 50 -4.80 3.75 -9.63
C ALA A 50 -3.28 3.57 -9.81
N TRP A 51 -2.83 2.94 -10.90
CA TRP A 51 -1.45 2.53 -11.09
C TRP A 51 -0.71 3.39 -12.13
N VAL A 52 0.56 3.67 -11.87
CA VAL A 52 1.51 4.33 -12.81
C VAL A 52 2.32 3.28 -13.55
N THR A 53 2.78 2.28 -12.82
CA THR A 53 3.65 1.20 -13.30
C THR A 53 3.41 -0.03 -12.45
N THR A 54 3.38 -1.21 -13.08
CA THR A 54 3.31 -2.50 -12.39
C THR A 54 4.47 -3.39 -12.84
N ARG A 55 4.85 -4.38 -11.99
CA ARG A 55 5.96 -5.31 -12.25
C ARG A 55 5.48 -6.77 -12.20
N LEU A 56 4.43 -7.08 -12.96
CA LEU A 56 3.63 -8.30 -12.83
C LEU A 56 4.44 -9.60 -12.94
N ASP A 57 5.41 -9.70 -13.85
CA ASP A 57 6.21 -10.93 -14.01
C ASP A 57 7.13 -11.17 -12.80
N ALA A 58 7.77 -10.09 -12.32
CA ALA A 58 8.64 -10.18 -11.16
C ALA A 58 7.85 -10.53 -9.89
N VAL A 59 6.66 -9.91 -9.69
CA VAL A 59 5.85 -10.18 -8.50
C VAL A 59 5.28 -11.60 -8.49
N ARG A 60 4.97 -12.19 -9.65
CA ARG A 60 4.58 -13.61 -9.76
C ARG A 60 5.71 -14.55 -9.34
N THR A 61 6.94 -14.24 -9.76
CA THR A 61 8.13 -15.02 -9.37
C THR A 61 8.35 -14.93 -7.84
N GLU A 62 8.18 -13.74 -7.26
CA GLU A 62 8.29 -13.52 -5.81
C GLU A 62 7.18 -14.24 -5.03
N ALA A 63 5.95 -14.30 -5.57
CA ALA A 63 4.84 -15.04 -4.97
C ALA A 63 5.10 -16.55 -4.94
N ALA A 64 5.61 -17.12 -6.05
CA ALA A 64 6.00 -18.54 -6.10
C ALA A 64 7.11 -18.89 -5.10
N ALA A 65 8.04 -17.97 -4.86
CA ALA A 65 9.05 -18.13 -3.80
C ALA A 65 8.42 -18.06 -2.39
N ALA A 66 7.38 -17.23 -2.19
CA ALA A 66 6.64 -17.21 -0.94
C ALA A 66 5.85 -18.52 -0.72
N ASP A 67 5.23 -19.09 -1.76
CA ASP A 67 4.56 -20.41 -1.69
C ASP A 67 5.50 -21.47 -1.12
N GLN A 68 6.75 -21.49 -1.59
CA GLN A 68 7.77 -22.44 -1.10
C GLN A 68 8.12 -22.22 0.38
N ARG A 69 8.21 -20.97 0.83
CA ARG A 69 8.47 -20.65 2.23
C ARG A 69 7.33 -21.11 3.14
N TYR A 70 6.09 -20.86 2.75
CA TYR A 70 4.93 -21.33 3.49
C TYR A 70 4.83 -22.86 3.51
N ALA A 71 5.06 -23.53 2.39
CA ALA A 71 5.07 -24.99 2.30
C ALA A 71 6.16 -25.63 3.19
N SER A 72 7.28 -24.92 3.41
CA SER A 72 8.35 -25.37 4.32
C SER A 72 8.16 -24.90 5.77
N GLY A 73 7.10 -24.16 6.08
CA GLY A 73 6.85 -23.62 7.42
C GLY A 73 7.79 -22.51 7.85
N THR A 74 8.41 -21.80 6.88
CA THR A 74 9.42 -20.75 7.13
C THR A 74 9.06 -19.40 6.50
N PRO A 75 7.84 -18.87 6.71
CA PRO A 75 7.51 -17.53 6.22
C PRO A 75 8.40 -16.47 6.88
N LEU A 76 8.70 -15.39 6.14
CA LEU A 76 9.59 -14.33 6.61
C LEU A 76 8.94 -13.39 7.63
N SER A 77 7.62 -13.22 7.55
CA SER A 77 6.85 -12.32 8.41
C SER A 77 5.34 -12.49 8.17
N PRO A 78 4.47 -11.80 8.95
CA PRO A 78 3.04 -11.74 8.67
C PRO A 78 2.64 -11.07 7.35
N VAL A 79 3.56 -10.37 6.66
CA VAL A 79 3.33 -9.78 5.34
C VAL A 79 4.03 -10.53 4.21
N ASP A 80 4.61 -11.71 4.48
CA ASP A 80 5.23 -12.54 3.45
C ASP A 80 4.17 -13.00 2.44
N GLY A 81 4.43 -12.77 1.15
CA GLY A 81 3.49 -13.09 0.09
C GLY A 81 2.29 -12.13 -0.05
N ILE A 82 2.25 -11.00 0.67
CA ILE A 82 1.15 -10.04 0.63
C ILE A 82 1.41 -8.94 -0.40
N PRO A 83 0.49 -8.73 -1.38
CA PRO A 83 0.61 -7.69 -2.41
C PRO A 83 0.46 -6.28 -1.83
N ILE A 84 1.43 -5.39 -2.12
CA ILE A 84 1.45 -4.01 -1.61
C ILE A 84 1.73 -3.02 -2.75
N GLY A 85 0.97 -1.90 -2.79
CA GLY A 85 1.20 -0.77 -3.68
C GLY A 85 2.12 0.29 -3.05
N ILE A 86 2.91 0.99 -3.87
CA ILE A 86 3.84 2.03 -3.40
C ILE A 86 3.53 3.36 -4.08
N LYS A 87 3.19 4.39 -3.31
CA LYS A 87 2.94 5.73 -3.87
C LYS A 87 4.13 6.24 -4.68
N ASP A 88 3.87 6.84 -5.82
CA ASP A 88 4.87 7.26 -6.79
C ASP A 88 5.65 8.54 -6.42
N VAL A 89 5.96 8.68 -5.15
CA VAL A 89 6.96 9.62 -4.57
C VAL A 89 7.90 8.89 -3.61
N ILE A 90 7.71 7.59 -3.43
CA ILE A 90 8.52 6.72 -2.58
C ILE A 90 9.40 5.89 -3.50
N GLN A 91 10.72 5.93 -3.31
CA GLN A 91 11.68 5.30 -4.20
C GLN A 91 11.56 3.77 -4.17
N THR A 92 11.72 3.19 -5.36
CA THR A 92 11.82 1.76 -5.60
C THR A 92 12.98 1.49 -6.56
N ARG A 93 13.79 0.48 -6.28
CA ARG A 93 15.03 0.19 -7.04
C ARG A 93 14.80 -0.30 -8.47
N ASP A 94 13.61 -0.76 -8.77
CA ASP A 94 13.25 -1.49 -9.98
C ASP A 94 12.07 -0.87 -10.77
N MET A 95 11.66 0.33 -10.39
CA MET A 95 10.64 1.11 -11.08
C MET A 95 10.97 2.60 -10.98
N PRO A 96 10.69 3.40 -12.02
CA PRO A 96 10.82 4.85 -11.95
C PRO A 96 9.97 5.44 -10.82
N THR A 97 10.47 6.51 -10.19
CA THR A 97 9.71 7.35 -9.26
C THR A 97 9.44 8.69 -9.93
N LYS A 98 8.23 8.83 -10.48
CA LYS A 98 7.87 9.92 -11.41
C LYS A 98 7.30 11.16 -10.73
N PHE A 99 7.00 11.12 -9.45
CA PHE A 99 6.41 12.22 -8.69
C PHE A 99 5.11 12.78 -9.30
N GLY A 100 4.41 11.99 -10.14
CA GLY A 100 3.22 12.44 -10.85
C GLY A 100 3.49 13.52 -11.90
N SER A 101 4.73 13.67 -12.37
CA SER A 101 5.14 14.70 -13.34
C SER A 101 5.94 14.10 -14.50
N PRO A 102 5.67 14.50 -15.76
CA PRO A 102 6.42 14.02 -16.91
C PRO A 102 7.90 14.40 -16.90
N ILE A 103 8.30 15.39 -16.09
CA ILE A 103 9.71 15.77 -15.93
C ILE A 103 10.54 14.61 -15.38
N PHE A 104 9.91 13.70 -14.62
CA PHE A 104 10.54 12.56 -13.94
C PHE A 104 10.15 11.20 -14.55
N ASP A 105 9.65 11.15 -15.79
CA ASP A 105 9.19 9.88 -16.40
C ASP A 105 10.25 8.77 -16.41
N ASN A 106 11.53 9.13 -16.50
CA ASN A 106 12.66 8.22 -16.53
C ASN A 106 13.52 8.28 -15.25
N ASN A 107 12.96 8.74 -14.14
CA ASN A 107 13.70 8.88 -12.89
C ASN A 107 13.87 7.53 -12.16
N GLU A 108 14.82 6.74 -12.63
CA GLU A 108 15.23 5.48 -12.02
C GLU A 108 16.23 5.76 -10.90
N THR A 109 15.82 5.60 -9.66
CA THR A 109 16.67 5.89 -8.50
C THR A 109 17.69 4.78 -8.21
N GLY A 110 17.38 3.54 -8.62
CA GLY A 110 18.25 2.38 -8.43
C GLY A 110 18.31 1.86 -6.97
N PHE A 111 17.53 2.45 -6.05
CA PHE A 111 17.46 2.01 -4.65
C PHE A 111 16.02 2.06 -4.12
N ASP A 112 15.76 1.25 -3.12
CA ASP A 112 14.50 1.27 -2.36
C ASP A 112 14.60 2.30 -1.22
N SER A 113 13.51 3.02 -0.93
CA SER A 113 13.40 3.73 0.34
C SER A 113 13.47 2.74 1.52
N ALA A 114 13.85 3.20 2.70
CA ALA A 114 13.98 2.34 3.89
C ALA A 114 12.71 1.53 4.18
N SER A 115 11.54 2.12 3.98
CA SER A 115 10.25 1.44 4.17
C SER A 115 9.99 0.35 3.11
N VAL A 116 10.35 0.57 1.85
CA VAL A 116 10.20 -0.42 0.77
C VAL A 116 11.18 -1.57 0.96
N ASP A 117 12.45 -1.28 1.30
CA ASP A 117 13.43 -2.31 1.63
C ASP A 117 12.97 -3.16 2.83
N ALA A 118 12.44 -2.53 3.88
CA ALA A 118 11.88 -3.24 5.03
C ALA A 118 10.77 -4.21 4.63
N LEU A 119 9.83 -3.77 3.76
CA LEU A 119 8.74 -4.61 3.28
C LEU A 119 9.24 -5.75 2.37
N ARG A 120 10.21 -5.50 1.48
CA ARG A 120 10.81 -6.58 0.67
C ARG A 120 11.52 -7.61 1.53
N ARG A 121 12.28 -7.18 2.55
CA ARG A 121 12.92 -8.10 3.52
C ARG A 121 11.89 -8.85 4.38
N ALA A 122 10.71 -8.30 4.55
CA ALA A 122 9.59 -8.97 5.18
C ALA A 122 8.87 -9.97 4.26
N GLY A 123 9.20 -10.01 2.96
CA GLY A 123 8.60 -10.89 1.95
C GLY A 123 7.38 -10.30 1.25
N ALA A 124 7.03 -9.03 1.50
CA ALA A 124 5.90 -8.39 0.83
C ALA A 124 6.12 -8.28 -0.68
N LEU A 125 5.05 -8.51 -1.44
CA LEU A 125 5.04 -8.45 -2.90
C LEU A 125 4.77 -7.02 -3.37
N ILE A 126 5.80 -6.31 -3.79
CA ILE A 126 5.64 -4.94 -4.30
C ILE A 126 5.06 -5.01 -5.71
N VAL A 127 3.77 -4.75 -5.86
CA VAL A 127 3.04 -4.89 -7.13
C VAL A 127 3.39 -3.80 -8.13
N GLY A 128 3.54 -2.55 -7.65
CA GLY A 128 3.79 -1.42 -8.53
C GLY A 128 3.74 -0.06 -7.82
N LYS A 129 3.85 0.98 -8.66
CA LYS A 129 3.76 2.37 -8.25
C LYS A 129 2.33 2.87 -8.42
N THR A 130 1.76 3.45 -7.36
CA THR A 130 0.40 4.01 -7.37
C THR A 130 0.42 5.52 -7.62
N VAL A 131 -0.60 6.02 -8.30
CA VAL A 131 -0.69 7.43 -8.71
C VAL A 131 -0.62 8.37 -7.51
N THR A 132 0.15 9.44 -7.66
CA THR A 132 0.17 10.61 -6.79
C THR A 132 -0.35 11.84 -7.54
N THR A 133 -0.81 12.87 -6.82
CA THR A 133 -0.90 14.21 -7.43
C THR A 133 0.50 14.72 -7.76
N GLU A 134 0.63 15.63 -8.72
CA GLU A 134 1.94 16.16 -9.15
C GLU A 134 2.71 16.71 -7.94
N PHE A 135 3.94 16.21 -7.72
CA PHE A 135 4.80 16.50 -6.56
C PHE A 135 4.14 16.32 -5.19
N ALA A 136 3.14 15.44 -5.10
CA ALA A 136 2.29 15.27 -3.92
C ALA A 136 1.57 16.58 -3.50
N PHE A 137 1.37 17.52 -4.42
CA PHE A 137 0.73 18.81 -4.18
C PHE A 137 -0.74 18.81 -4.67
N VAL A 138 -1.22 19.86 -5.33
CA VAL A 138 -2.67 20.03 -5.59
C VAL A 138 -3.15 19.55 -6.96
N LYS A 139 -2.27 19.47 -7.99
CA LYS A 139 -2.67 19.07 -9.33
C LYS A 139 -3.02 17.57 -9.36
N PRO A 140 -4.27 17.19 -9.63
CA PRO A 140 -4.68 15.78 -9.60
C PRO A 140 -4.06 14.97 -10.73
N GLY A 141 -3.83 13.67 -10.46
CA GLY A 141 -3.56 12.67 -11.48
C GLY A 141 -4.85 12.10 -12.09
N PRO A 142 -4.74 11.03 -12.90
CA PRO A 142 -5.88 10.45 -13.62
C PRO A 142 -6.83 9.62 -12.74
N THR A 143 -6.44 9.30 -11.52
CA THR A 143 -7.17 8.38 -10.64
C THR A 143 -8.57 8.87 -10.30
N ARG A 144 -9.51 7.93 -10.29
CA ARG A 144 -10.92 8.16 -9.98
C ARG A 144 -11.32 7.44 -8.70
N ASN A 145 -12.39 7.93 -8.08
CA ASN A 145 -12.93 7.30 -6.88
C ASN A 145 -13.58 5.96 -7.24
N PRO A 146 -13.25 4.85 -6.56
CA PRO A 146 -13.80 3.53 -6.89
C PRO A 146 -15.31 3.40 -6.65
N PHE A 147 -15.93 4.25 -5.82
CA PHE A 147 -17.37 4.24 -5.57
C PHE A 147 -18.15 5.11 -6.57
N ASP A 148 -17.50 6.10 -7.17
CA ASP A 148 -18.08 6.98 -8.20
C ASP A 148 -16.97 7.52 -9.08
N THR A 149 -16.75 6.92 -10.24
CA THR A 149 -15.68 7.28 -11.17
C THR A 149 -15.82 8.68 -11.78
N THR A 150 -16.91 9.38 -11.51
CA THR A 150 -17.06 10.81 -11.85
C THR A 150 -16.43 11.74 -10.81
N LYS A 151 -16.02 11.21 -9.68
CA LYS A 151 -15.47 11.95 -8.53
C LYS A 151 -13.99 11.71 -8.34
N THR A 152 -13.36 12.65 -7.61
CA THR A 152 -11.96 12.50 -7.17
C THR A 152 -11.83 11.46 -6.06
N PRO A 153 -10.76 10.66 -6.05
CA PRO A 153 -10.42 9.81 -4.90
C PRO A 153 -9.82 10.58 -3.73
N GLY A 154 -9.71 11.92 -3.83
CA GLY A 154 -8.88 12.72 -2.96
C GLY A 154 -7.40 12.62 -3.35
N GLY A 155 -6.51 13.06 -2.45
CA GLY A 155 -5.06 13.05 -2.72
C GLY A 155 -4.29 13.67 -1.54
N SER A 156 -2.96 13.62 -1.62
CA SER A 156 -2.15 13.30 -2.79
C SER A 156 -1.89 11.79 -3.02
N SER A 157 -2.11 10.91 -2.04
CA SER A 157 -2.01 9.44 -2.20
C SER A 157 -3.25 8.86 -2.90
N SER A 158 -3.62 9.42 -4.06
CA SER A 158 -4.84 9.12 -4.80
C SER A 158 -4.90 7.65 -5.24
N GLY A 159 -3.88 7.16 -5.92
CA GLY A 159 -3.80 5.79 -6.40
C GLY A 159 -3.69 4.76 -5.27
N SER A 160 -2.90 5.05 -4.22
CA SER A 160 -2.77 4.14 -3.08
C SER A 160 -4.12 3.89 -2.40
N SER A 161 -4.86 4.96 -2.15
CA SER A 161 -6.17 4.85 -1.52
C SER A 161 -7.21 4.21 -2.44
N ALA A 162 -7.21 4.58 -3.74
CA ALA A 162 -8.14 4.02 -4.70
C ALA A 162 -7.91 2.52 -4.95
N ALA A 163 -6.64 2.08 -5.03
CA ALA A 163 -6.30 0.67 -5.20
C ALA A 163 -6.77 -0.20 -4.04
N VAL A 164 -6.62 0.29 -2.79
CA VAL A 164 -7.14 -0.41 -1.61
C VAL A 164 -8.66 -0.35 -1.58
N GLY A 165 -9.26 0.83 -1.79
CA GLY A 165 -10.71 1.01 -1.77
C GLY A 165 -11.46 0.21 -2.85
N ALA A 166 -10.80 -0.05 -3.99
CA ALA A 166 -11.28 -0.92 -5.07
C ALA A 166 -11.03 -2.42 -4.81
N GLY A 167 -10.37 -2.80 -3.71
CA GLY A 167 -10.02 -4.20 -3.43
C GLY A 167 -8.95 -4.78 -4.36
N MET A 168 -8.19 -3.95 -5.07
CA MET A 168 -7.10 -4.38 -5.95
C MET A 168 -5.91 -4.95 -5.17
N VAL A 169 -5.59 -4.36 -4.03
CA VAL A 169 -4.55 -4.83 -3.09
C VAL A 169 -5.00 -4.59 -1.66
N PRO A 170 -4.53 -5.39 -0.69
CA PRO A 170 -4.92 -5.23 0.71
C PRO A 170 -4.27 -4.03 1.39
N ALA A 171 -3.14 -3.56 0.89
CA ALA A 171 -2.44 -2.42 1.48
C ALA A 171 -1.64 -1.63 0.44
N ALA A 172 -1.39 -0.36 0.75
CA ALA A 172 -0.51 0.51 -0.04
C ALA A 172 0.17 1.55 0.84
N LEU A 173 1.41 1.93 0.50
CA LEU A 173 2.10 3.03 1.15
C LEU A 173 1.65 4.38 0.57
N GLY A 174 1.54 5.35 1.45
CA GLY A 174 1.31 6.75 1.12
C GLY A 174 2.17 7.68 1.96
N ASN A 175 2.14 8.96 1.66
CA ASN A 175 2.77 9.98 2.49
C ASN A 175 1.86 11.20 2.67
N GLN A 176 2.07 11.96 3.73
CA GLN A 176 1.24 13.11 4.09
C GLN A 176 2.03 14.24 4.74
N VAL A 177 1.78 15.45 4.27
CA VAL A 177 2.09 16.69 5.02
C VAL A 177 0.80 17.22 5.66
N VAL A 178 -0.23 17.52 4.90
CA VAL A 178 -1.50 18.10 5.38
C VAL A 178 -2.61 17.06 5.55
N GLY A 179 -3.01 16.39 4.46
CA GLY A 179 -4.15 15.47 4.47
C GLY A 179 -3.98 14.29 3.51
N SER A 180 -2.79 14.10 2.95
CA SER A 180 -2.55 13.23 1.78
C SER A 180 -2.64 11.72 2.01
N ILE A 181 -2.83 11.27 3.25
CA ILE A 181 -3.17 9.88 3.61
C ILE A 181 -4.63 9.82 4.02
N ILE A 182 -5.01 10.59 5.04
CA ILE A 182 -6.32 10.46 5.70
C ILE A 182 -7.46 10.92 4.79
N ARG A 183 -7.26 12.01 4.01
CA ARG A 183 -8.30 12.51 3.11
C ARG A 183 -8.67 11.51 1.99
N PRO A 184 -7.74 10.98 1.19
CA PRO A 184 -8.11 9.98 0.18
C PRO A 184 -8.62 8.68 0.82
N ALA A 185 -8.13 8.26 1.99
CA ALA A 185 -8.68 7.11 2.70
C ALA A 185 -10.16 7.28 3.04
N ALA A 186 -10.56 8.46 3.55
CA ALA A 186 -11.95 8.77 3.82
C ALA A 186 -12.81 8.79 2.55
N PHE A 187 -12.26 9.23 1.41
CA PHE A 187 -12.99 9.29 0.14
C PHE A 187 -13.13 7.92 -0.54
N CYS A 188 -12.14 7.05 -0.37
CA CYS A 188 -12.11 5.70 -0.97
C CYS A 188 -12.49 4.59 0.02
N GLY A 189 -12.96 4.94 1.22
CA GLY A 189 -13.56 4.00 2.17
C GLY A 189 -12.61 2.93 2.71
N ASN A 190 -11.32 3.23 2.86
CA ASN A 190 -10.35 2.31 3.43
C ASN A 190 -9.78 2.81 4.76
N TYR A 191 -9.15 1.93 5.52
CA TYR A 191 -8.45 2.28 6.75
C TYR A 191 -7.10 2.91 6.42
N ALA A 192 -6.64 3.87 7.23
CA ALA A 192 -5.31 4.44 7.04
C ALA A 192 -4.72 4.97 8.34
N ILE A 193 -3.40 4.90 8.44
CA ILE A 193 -2.64 5.51 9.52
C ILE A 193 -1.69 6.57 8.98
N LYS A 194 -1.74 7.76 9.62
CA LYS A 194 -0.70 8.76 9.61
C LYS A 194 -0.11 8.81 11.02
N PRO A 195 1.01 8.15 11.28
CA PRO A 195 1.59 8.12 12.62
C PRO A 195 2.22 9.47 12.99
N THR A 196 2.83 9.57 14.16
CA THR A 196 3.64 10.71 14.56
C THR A 196 4.77 10.94 13.54
N LEU A 197 5.21 12.18 13.38
CA LEU A 197 6.32 12.54 12.50
C LEU A 197 7.55 11.68 12.81
N GLY A 198 8.16 11.12 11.77
CA GLY A 198 9.35 10.29 11.88
C GLY A 198 9.13 8.92 12.54
N ALA A 199 7.89 8.54 12.88
CA ALA A 199 7.62 7.24 13.50
C ALA A 199 7.87 6.04 12.58
N LEU A 200 7.73 6.22 11.27
CA LEU A 200 8.09 5.25 10.25
C LEU A 200 9.20 5.84 9.38
N HIS A 201 10.25 5.09 9.13
CA HIS A 201 11.37 5.53 8.31
C HIS A 201 10.95 5.67 6.85
N MET A 202 10.86 6.91 6.39
CA MET A 202 10.45 7.21 5.03
C MET A 202 11.59 7.00 4.01
N GLY A 203 12.85 7.14 4.45
CA GLY A 203 14.02 7.22 3.58
C GLY A 203 14.13 8.60 2.93
N GLU A 204 14.93 8.68 1.86
CA GLU A 204 15.01 9.90 1.05
C GLU A 204 13.67 10.16 0.35
N GLY A 205 13.26 11.40 0.26
CA GLY A 205 11.98 11.79 -0.31
C GLY A 205 11.99 13.21 -0.86
N LEU A 206 10.83 13.86 -0.90
CA LEU A 206 10.65 15.23 -1.42
C LEU A 206 11.33 16.34 -0.58
N GLY A 207 12.05 16.00 0.49
CA GLY A 207 12.72 16.98 1.35
C GLY A 207 11.77 17.88 2.15
N LEU A 208 10.52 17.49 2.31
CA LEU A 208 9.51 18.27 3.04
C LEU A 208 9.60 17.99 4.55
N SER A 209 9.81 19.03 5.34
CA SER A 209 10.10 18.95 6.77
C SER A 209 9.01 18.31 7.65
N GLN A 210 7.78 18.18 7.14
CA GLN A 210 6.65 17.56 7.86
C GLN A 210 6.04 16.39 7.10
N LEU A 211 6.85 15.70 6.32
CA LEU A 211 6.40 14.57 5.56
C LEU A 211 6.33 13.31 6.43
N HIS A 212 5.16 12.68 6.49
CA HIS A 212 4.93 11.44 7.22
C HIS A 212 4.76 10.30 6.23
N LEU A 213 5.38 9.17 6.50
CA LEU A 213 5.01 7.91 5.87
C LEU A 213 3.74 7.37 6.54
N GLY A 214 2.88 6.69 5.79
CA GLY A 214 1.73 6.00 6.33
C GLY A 214 1.22 4.89 5.42
N VAL A 215 0.23 4.19 5.91
CA VAL A 215 -0.31 2.98 5.29
C VAL A 215 -1.80 3.16 5.05
N HIS A 216 -2.26 2.82 3.84
CA HIS A 216 -3.66 2.54 3.50
C HIS A 216 -3.85 1.04 3.57
N ALA A 217 -4.97 0.55 4.10
CA ALA A 217 -5.22 -0.88 4.19
C ALA A 217 -6.71 -1.24 4.21
N ALA A 218 -6.99 -2.51 3.97
CA ALA A 218 -8.33 -3.07 3.94
C ALA A 218 -8.93 -3.29 5.33
N SER A 219 -8.10 -3.34 6.38
CA SER A 219 -8.53 -3.46 7.78
C SER A 219 -7.57 -2.75 8.73
N LEU A 220 -8.00 -2.53 9.97
CA LEU A 220 -7.12 -2.02 11.03
C LEU A 220 -5.97 -2.98 11.33
N HIS A 221 -6.22 -4.28 11.28
CA HIS A 221 -5.20 -5.30 11.45
C HIS A 221 -4.12 -5.21 10.36
N ASP A 222 -4.52 -5.17 9.10
CA ASP A 222 -3.61 -5.07 7.95
C ASP A 222 -2.76 -3.81 8.03
N MET A 223 -3.42 -2.68 8.32
CA MET A 223 -2.79 -1.38 8.47
C MET A 223 -1.68 -1.40 9.53
N TRP A 224 -2.00 -1.96 10.71
CA TRP A 224 -1.07 -2.02 11.82
C TRP A 224 0.06 -3.02 11.56
N THR A 225 -0.24 -4.17 10.96
CA THR A 225 0.74 -5.20 10.60
C THR A 225 1.79 -4.64 9.65
N VAL A 226 1.37 -3.97 8.56
CA VAL A 226 2.32 -3.34 7.62
C VAL A 226 3.15 -2.25 8.29
N ALA A 227 2.53 -1.38 9.09
CA ALA A 227 3.25 -0.32 9.82
C ALA A 227 4.28 -0.91 10.82
N SER A 228 3.91 -1.98 11.52
CA SER A 228 4.77 -2.67 12.50
C SER A 228 5.95 -3.37 11.84
N GLU A 229 5.76 -3.99 10.67
CA GLU A 229 6.85 -4.61 9.91
C GLU A 229 7.87 -3.57 9.41
N ILE A 230 7.41 -2.42 8.95
CA ILE A 230 8.30 -1.30 8.59
C ILE A 230 9.07 -0.82 9.82
N ALA A 231 8.37 -0.53 10.92
CA ALA A 231 8.97 -0.01 12.13
C ALA A 231 9.97 -1.00 12.77
N GLY A 232 9.65 -2.30 12.75
CA GLY A 232 10.51 -3.35 13.30
C GLY A 232 11.81 -3.58 12.52
N ARG A 233 11.82 -3.27 11.21
CA ARG A 233 12.96 -3.53 10.32
C ARG A 233 13.75 -2.28 9.95
N ALA A 234 13.08 -1.14 9.81
CA ALA A 234 13.70 0.13 9.43
C ALA A 234 13.74 1.17 10.57
N GLY A 235 12.90 0.99 11.60
CA GLY A 235 12.76 1.98 12.66
C GLY A 235 11.97 3.21 12.24
N GLY A 236 12.20 4.30 12.96
CA GLY A 236 11.78 5.66 12.59
C GLY A 236 12.83 6.40 11.79
N ASP A 237 12.50 7.62 11.35
CA ASP A 237 13.48 8.52 10.75
C ASP A 237 14.61 8.83 11.75
N PRO A 238 15.84 9.10 11.28
CA PRO A 238 16.95 9.43 12.16
C PRO A 238 16.63 10.57 13.13
N GLY A 239 16.82 10.32 14.44
CA GLY A 239 16.52 11.28 15.50
C GLY A 239 15.07 11.22 16.04
N PHE A 240 14.23 10.32 15.51
CA PHE A 240 12.87 10.11 16.00
C PHE A 240 12.74 8.75 16.71
N PRO A 241 11.82 8.64 17.68
CA PRO A 241 11.73 7.45 18.53
C PRO A 241 11.13 6.21 17.84
N GLY A 242 10.56 6.36 16.65
CA GLY A 242 9.89 5.27 15.95
C GLY A 242 8.41 5.08 16.32
N LEU A 243 7.82 3.98 15.86
CA LEU A 243 6.42 3.63 16.11
C LEU A 243 6.30 2.84 17.42
N TYR A 244 5.42 3.29 18.31
CA TYR A 244 5.08 2.60 19.55
C TYR A 244 3.66 2.06 19.50
N GLY A 245 3.49 0.84 19.98
CA GLY A 245 2.18 0.21 20.11
C GLY A 245 2.29 -1.28 20.42
N PRO A 246 1.17 -2.00 20.51
CA PRO A 246 1.19 -3.43 20.71
C PRO A 246 1.78 -4.12 19.48
N LYS A 247 2.44 -5.27 19.68
CA LYS A 247 2.98 -6.07 18.55
C LYS A 247 1.89 -6.53 17.58
N THR A 248 0.70 -6.79 18.09
CA THR A 248 -0.49 -7.18 17.31
C THR A 248 -1.71 -6.46 17.84
N LEU A 249 -2.65 -6.11 16.97
CA LEU A 249 -3.97 -5.64 17.38
C LEU A 249 -4.80 -6.86 17.82
N GLY A 250 -4.99 -7.00 19.14
CA GLY A 250 -5.90 -7.97 19.68
C GLY A 250 -7.38 -7.55 19.58
N PRO A 251 -8.34 -8.46 19.85
CA PRO A 251 -9.77 -8.14 19.79
C PRO A 251 -10.21 -6.97 20.69
N LYS A 252 -9.43 -6.66 21.73
CA LYS A 252 -9.67 -5.54 22.66
C LYS A 252 -9.14 -4.18 22.17
N ALA A 253 -8.39 -4.16 21.07
CA ALA A 253 -7.83 -2.94 20.47
C ALA A 253 -8.70 -2.38 19.32
N GLN A 254 -9.84 -3.00 19.06
CA GLN A 254 -10.84 -2.45 18.13
C GLN A 254 -11.73 -1.48 18.91
N PRO A 255 -11.96 -0.27 18.36
CA PRO A 255 -12.88 0.69 18.95
C PRO A 255 -14.33 0.18 18.97
#